data_c782e933f00b03fca5d005739e73b3f6
#
_entry.id   c782e933f00b03fca5d005739e73b3f6
#
_cell.length_a   1.000
_cell.length_b   1.000
_cell.length_c   1.000
_cell.angle_alpha   90.00
_cell.angle_beta   90.00
_cell.angle_gamma   90.00
#
_symmetry.space_group_name_H-M   'P 1'
#
loop_
_entity.id
_entity.type
_entity.pdbx_description
1 polymer ?
#
loop_
_entity_poly.entity_id
_entity_poly.type
_entity_poly.pdbx_seq_one_letter_code
_entity_poly.pdbx_strand_id
1 'polypeptide(L)'
;FTLGVFLAKKNFSFDVVVKSPPVYAIIISVVFLYYRIDPPLFLENTTFLLTYATIFLVLMSLGIALTRFKFSLKNSIILSLTRVILGPLVAFIIIYYFDLSGFAAGVLLIQSAMPSAILNYLVGSMYSPKKIVDSIASTIVVSTLMSFITIPIVVFFALKYFN
;
A
#
# COMPACT_ATOMS: atom_id res chain seq x y z
N PHE A 1 -6.50 6.03 -2.22
CA PHE A 1 -7.01 6.76 -1.06
C PHE A 1 -8.52 6.99 -1.18
N THR A 2 -9.03 7.47 -2.32
CA THR A 2 -10.45 7.78 -2.53
C THR A 2 -11.37 6.55 -2.43
N LEU A 3 -11.06 5.47 -3.17
CA LEU A 3 -11.82 4.21 -3.13
C LEU A 3 -11.76 3.51 -1.76
N GLY A 4 -10.60 3.51 -1.11
CA GLY A 4 -10.46 2.90 0.22
C GLY A 4 -11.28 3.61 1.28
N VAL A 5 -11.31 4.94 1.28
CA VAL A 5 -12.14 5.75 2.18
C VAL A 5 -13.63 5.56 1.88
N PHE A 6 -13.99 5.47 0.60
CA PHE A 6 -15.36 5.17 0.17
C PHE A 6 -15.86 3.83 0.72
N LEU A 7 -15.09 2.76 0.57
CA LEU A 7 -15.43 1.43 1.08
C LEU A 7 -15.52 1.41 2.62
N ALA A 8 -14.66 2.15 3.30
CA ALA A 8 -14.65 2.22 4.77
C ALA A 8 -15.85 3.00 5.33
N LYS A 9 -16.28 4.07 4.66
CA LYS A 9 -17.34 4.98 5.13
C LYS A 9 -18.76 4.54 4.72
N LYS A 10 -18.90 3.57 3.79
CA LYS A 10 -20.18 3.07 3.24
C LYS A 10 -21.11 4.11 2.59
N ASN A 11 -20.70 5.36 2.50
CA ASN A 11 -21.47 6.45 1.88
C ASN A 11 -20.61 7.17 0.85
N PHE A 12 -21.13 7.28 -0.36
CA PHE A 12 -20.51 8.09 -1.42
C PHE A 12 -20.79 9.57 -1.11
N SER A 13 -19.83 10.26 -0.51
CA SER A 13 -19.87 11.70 -0.43
C SER A 13 -18.71 12.27 -1.24
N PHE A 14 -19.04 12.96 -2.32
CA PHE A 14 -18.08 13.69 -3.16
C PHE A 14 -17.23 14.67 -2.33
N ASP A 15 -17.81 15.17 -1.24
CA ASP A 15 -17.14 16.03 -0.25
C ASP A 15 -15.85 15.44 0.34
N VAL A 16 -15.78 14.12 0.52
CA VAL A 16 -14.58 13.47 1.07
C VAL A 16 -13.43 13.49 0.07
N VAL A 17 -13.75 13.35 -1.22
CA VAL A 17 -12.76 13.40 -2.30
C VAL A 17 -12.23 14.81 -2.46
N VAL A 18 -13.13 15.80 -2.51
CA VAL A 18 -12.79 17.21 -2.69
C VAL A 18 -12.04 17.79 -1.47
N LYS A 19 -12.34 17.33 -0.27
CA LYS A 19 -11.65 17.77 0.97
C LYS A 19 -10.36 16.98 1.27
N SER A 20 -9.98 16.04 0.41
CA SER A 20 -8.80 15.19 0.62
C SER A 20 -7.52 15.85 0.09
N PRO A 21 -6.55 16.26 0.95
CA PRO A 21 -5.29 16.87 0.51
C PRO A 21 -4.49 16.03 -0.51
N PRO A 22 -4.46 14.68 -0.42
CA PRO A 22 -3.77 13.86 -1.40
C PRO A 22 -4.27 14.02 -2.85
N VAL A 23 -5.56 14.35 -3.04
CA VAL A 23 -6.13 14.54 -4.39
C VAL A 23 -5.50 15.77 -5.05
N TYR A 24 -5.36 16.87 -4.30
CA TYR A 24 -4.71 18.08 -4.79
C TYR A 24 -3.22 17.87 -5.07
N ALA A 25 -2.53 17.12 -4.21
CA ALA A 25 -1.13 16.78 -4.42
C ALA A 25 -0.93 15.98 -5.72
N ILE A 26 -1.81 15.02 -6.02
CA ILE A 26 -1.77 14.24 -7.27
C ILE A 26 -2.00 15.16 -8.47
N ILE A 27 -3.00 16.04 -8.44
CA ILE A 27 -3.30 16.96 -9.53
C ILE A 27 -2.10 17.87 -9.81
N ILE A 28 -1.52 18.46 -8.77
CA ILE A 28 -0.33 19.31 -8.89
C ILE A 28 0.85 18.52 -9.47
N SER A 29 1.10 17.31 -8.99
CA SER A 29 2.17 16.45 -9.49
C SER A 29 1.99 16.10 -10.98
N VAL A 30 0.76 15.82 -11.41
CA VAL A 30 0.45 15.57 -12.83
C VAL A 30 0.72 16.80 -13.69
N VAL A 31 0.38 18.01 -13.20
CA VAL A 31 0.67 19.26 -13.90
C VAL A 31 2.18 19.48 -14.07
N PHE A 32 2.96 19.31 -12.99
CA PHE A 32 4.42 19.42 -13.06
C PHE A 32 5.02 18.42 -14.05
N LEU A 33 4.54 17.16 -14.02
CA LEU A 33 4.99 16.11 -14.92
C LEU A 33 4.64 16.42 -16.40
N TYR A 34 3.42 16.89 -16.65
CA TYR A 34 2.96 17.20 -18.01
C TYR A 34 3.75 18.34 -18.63
N TYR A 35 4.01 19.39 -17.88
CA TYR A 35 4.78 20.55 -18.34
C TYR A 35 6.29 20.35 -18.21
N ARG A 36 6.77 19.21 -17.70
CA ARG A 36 8.18 18.92 -17.42
C ARG A 36 8.86 20.03 -16.60
N ILE A 37 8.14 20.55 -15.61
CA ILE A 37 8.65 21.58 -14.71
C ILE A 37 9.36 20.87 -13.55
N ASP A 38 10.65 21.13 -13.39
CA ASP A 38 11.39 20.63 -12.23
C ASP A 38 10.94 21.39 -10.98
N PRO A 39 10.62 20.69 -9.89
CA PRO A 39 10.23 21.33 -8.65
C PRO A 39 11.42 22.11 -8.07
N PRO A 40 11.20 23.27 -7.46
CA PRO A 40 12.27 24.02 -6.80
C PRO A 40 12.85 23.20 -5.64
N LEU A 41 14.16 23.29 -5.43
CA LEU A 41 14.95 22.52 -4.46
C LEU A 41 14.37 22.55 -3.03
N PHE A 42 13.79 23.66 -2.61
CA PHE A 42 13.19 23.75 -1.28
C PHE A 42 11.96 22.86 -1.14
N LEU A 43 11.15 22.71 -2.19
CA LEU A 43 9.98 21.83 -2.22
C LEU A 43 10.43 20.37 -2.19
N GLU A 44 11.42 20.01 -2.97
CA GLU A 44 11.99 18.67 -3.01
C GLU A 44 12.54 18.28 -1.63
N ASN A 45 13.43 19.10 -1.06
CA ASN A 45 14.01 18.83 0.26
C ASN A 45 12.95 18.75 1.37
N THR A 46 11.95 19.63 1.34
CA THR A 46 10.88 19.62 2.34
C THR A 46 10.01 18.36 2.22
N THR A 47 9.65 17.95 1.00
CA THR A 47 8.88 16.72 0.79
C THR A 47 9.66 15.48 1.18
N PHE A 48 10.97 15.42 0.92
CA PHE A 48 11.82 14.33 1.42
C PHE A 48 11.83 14.26 2.94
N LEU A 49 12.07 15.37 3.62
CA LEU A 49 12.08 15.42 5.08
C LEU A 49 10.73 14.97 5.68
N LEU A 50 9.63 15.49 5.15
CA LEU A 50 8.27 15.12 5.58
C LEU A 50 7.96 13.65 5.30
N THR A 51 8.45 13.08 4.20
CA THR A 51 8.27 11.67 3.87
C THR A 51 8.94 10.78 4.92
N TYR A 52 10.20 11.02 5.27
CA TYR A 52 10.89 10.26 6.31
C TYR A 52 10.23 10.42 7.68
N ALA A 53 9.85 11.63 8.06
CA ALA A 53 9.13 11.87 9.30
C ALA A 53 7.79 11.12 9.34
N THR A 54 7.05 11.13 8.23
CA THR A 54 5.75 10.43 8.12
C THR A 54 5.92 8.92 8.22
N ILE A 55 6.90 8.33 7.52
CA ILE A 55 7.18 6.90 7.61
C ILE A 55 7.49 6.50 9.05
N PHE A 56 8.36 7.26 9.73
CA PHE A 56 8.69 7.01 11.13
C PHE A 56 7.45 7.06 12.05
N LEU A 57 6.63 8.11 11.94
CA LEU A 57 5.44 8.29 12.77
C LEU A 57 4.40 7.19 12.52
N VAL A 58 4.21 6.77 11.27
CA VAL A 58 3.26 5.71 10.91
C VAL A 58 3.74 4.36 11.45
N LEU A 59 5.03 4.04 11.33
CA LEU A 59 5.61 2.82 11.89
C LEU A 59 5.52 2.81 13.42
N MET A 60 5.82 3.94 14.07
CA MET A 60 5.68 4.10 15.52
C MET A 60 4.21 3.92 15.96
N SER A 61 3.26 4.54 15.25
CA SER A 61 1.83 4.37 15.50
C SER A 61 1.38 2.91 15.39
N LEU A 62 1.86 2.20 14.36
CA LEU A 62 1.60 0.77 14.19
C LEU A 62 2.23 -0.05 15.36
N GLY A 63 3.46 0.26 15.75
CA GLY A 63 4.12 -0.39 16.89
C GLY A 63 3.33 -0.22 18.19
N ILE A 64 2.89 0.98 18.51
CA ILE A 64 2.02 1.26 19.67
C ILE A 64 0.69 0.51 19.56
N ALA A 65 0.13 0.50 18.36
CA ALA A 65 -1.10 -0.23 18.11
C ALA A 65 -0.92 -1.72 18.42
N LEU A 66 0.18 -2.35 18.00
CA LEU A 66 0.49 -3.77 18.25
C LEU A 66 0.52 -4.16 19.74
N THR A 67 0.90 -3.26 20.63
CA THR A 67 0.91 -3.52 22.08
C THR A 67 -0.49 -3.61 22.70
N ARG A 68 -1.50 -3.10 22.00
CA ARG A 68 -2.91 -2.98 22.48
C ARG A 68 -3.88 -3.96 21.81
N PHE A 69 -3.41 -4.79 20.86
CA PHE A 69 -4.29 -5.67 20.10
C PHE A 69 -4.63 -6.98 20.78
N LYS A 70 -5.88 -7.40 20.55
CA LYS A 70 -6.27 -8.82 20.63
C LYS A 70 -6.01 -9.44 19.24
N PHE A 71 -4.95 -10.23 19.12
CA PHE A 71 -4.63 -10.92 17.87
C PHE A 71 -5.77 -11.84 17.42
N SER A 72 -6.37 -11.56 16.29
CA SER A 72 -7.26 -12.48 15.59
C SER A 72 -6.46 -13.32 14.59
N LEU A 73 -5.62 -14.24 15.12
CA LEU A 73 -4.64 -15.01 14.34
C LEU A 73 -5.28 -15.72 13.13
N LYS A 74 -6.41 -16.41 13.32
CA LYS A 74 -7.01 -17.22 12.25
C LYS A 74 -7.41 -16.40 11.02
N ASN A 75 -8.15 -15.32 11.20
CA ASN A 75 -8.61 -14.49 10.09
C ASN A 75 -7.45 -13.71 9.44
N SER A 76 -6.49 -13.26 10.25
CA SER A 76 -5.33 -12.53 9.76
C SER A 76 -4.39 -13.40 8.95
N ILE A 77 -4.20 -14.67 9.32
CA ILE A 77 -3.40 -15.63 8.54
C ILE A 77 -4.06 -15.90 7.18
N ILE A 78 -5.38 -16.14 7.16
CA ILE A 78 -6.11 -16.41 5.91
C ILE A 78 -6.00 -15.19 4.97
N LEU A 79 -6.29 -13.98 5.48
CA LEU A 79 -6.20 -12.76 4.69
C LEU A 79 -4.79 -12.47 4.19
N SER A 80 -3.78 -12.74 5.03
CA SER A 80 -2.37 -12.54 4.64
C SER A 80 -1.93 -13.55 3.58
N LEU A 81 -2.28 -14.83 3.73
CA LEU A 81 -2.02 -15.88 2.73
C LEU A 81 -2.68 -15.53 1.39
N THR A 82 -3.96 -15.16 1.44
CA THR A 82 -4.69 -14.72 0.26
C THR A 82 -3.98 -13.56 -0.43
N ARG A 83 -3.55 -12.55 0.31
CA ARG A 83 -2.86 -11.37 -0.24
C ARG A 83 -1.52 -11.74 -0.88
N VAL A 84 -0.71 -12.52 -0.18
CA VAL A 84 0.67 -12.86 -0.58
C VAL A 84 0.71 -13.86 -1.74
N ILE A 85 -0.29 -14.73 -1.86
CA ILE A 85 -0.36 -15.74 -2.94
C ILE A 85 -1.17 -15.20 -4.14
N LEU A 86 -2.38 -14.69 -3.90
CA LEU A 86 -3.24 -14.24 -5.00
C LEU A 86 -2.71 -12.95 -5.65
N GLY A 87 -1.99 -12.10 -4.92
CA GLY A 87 -1.37 -10.90 -5.49
C GLY A 87 -0.48 -11.24 -6.69
N PRO A 88 0.60 -12.02 -6.51
CA PRO A 88 1.46 -12.44 -7.61
C PRO A 88 0.75 -13.25 -8.70
N LEU A 89 -0.21 -14.11 -8.34
CA LEU A 89 -0.98 -14.88 -9.34
C LEU A 89 -1.79 -13.97 -10.25
N VAL A 90 -2.49 -12.98 -9.70
CA VAL A 90 -3.25 -12.00 -10.48
C VAL A 90 -2.31 -11.16 -11.35
N ALA A 91 -1.16 -10.74 -10.81
CA ALA A 91 -0.17 -10.02 -11.59
C ALA A 91 0.34 -10.85 -12.77
N PHE A 92 0.58 -12.14 -12.57
CA PHE A 92 1.00 -13.06 -13.64
C PHE A 92 -0.05 -13.16 -14.76
N ILE A 93 -1.35 -13.25 -14.39
CA ILE A 93 -2.46 -13.25 -15.35
C ILE A 93 -2.51 -11.92 -16.12
N ILE A 94 -2.32 -10.79 -15.45
CA ILE A 94 -2.31 -9.47 -16.08
C ILE A 94 -1.13 -9.34 -17.05
N ILE A 95 0.07 -9.74 -16.62
CA ILE A 95 1.28 -9.74 -17.45
C ILE A 95 1.05 -10.55 -18.74
N TYR A 96 0.47 -11.74 -18.60
CA TYR A 96 0.17 -12.60 -19.73
C TYR A 96 -0.90 -12.02 -20.65
N TYR A 97 -1.99 -11.47 -20.10
CA TYR A 97 -3.11 -10.96 -20.88
C TYR A 97 -2.77 -9.67 -21.66
N PHE A 98 -1.95 -8.80 -21.06
CA PHE A 98 -1.53 -7.53 -21.67
C PHE A 98 -0.17 -7.61 -22.37
N ASP A 99 0.40 -8.81 -22.50
CA ASP A 99 1.70 -9.05 -23.12
C ASP A 99 2.81 -8.10 -22.59
N LEU A 100 2.81 -7.90 -21.27
CA LEU A 100 3.79 -7.04 -20.61
C LEU A 100 5.14 -7.76 -20.55
N SER A 101 6.22 -7.06 -20.96
CA SER A 101 7.57 -7.62 -20.97
C SER A 101 8.58 -6.69 -20.32
N GLY A 102 9.76 -7.23 -20.01
CA GLY A 102 10.87 -6.48 -19.47
C GLY A 102 10.60 -5.87 -18.10
N PHE A 103 11.20 -4.72 -17.82
CA PHE A 103 11.19 -4.05 -16.53
C PHE A 103 9.77 -3.81 -15.95
N ALA A 104 8.82 -3.43 -16.81
CA ALA A 104 7.45 -3.14 -16.37
C ALA A 104 6.74 -4.38 -15.79
N ALA A 105 6.91 -5.55 -16.43
CA ALA A 105 6.36 -6.81 -15.94
C ALA A 105 7.01 -7.24 -14.61
N GLY A 106 8.33 -7.10 -14.50
CA GLY A 106 9.07 -7.39 -13.28
C GLY A 106 8.61 -6.54 -12.10
N VAL A 107 8.48 -5.22 -12.31
CA VAL A 107 7.99 -4.29 -11.28
C VAL A 107 6.56 -4.62 -10.86
N LEU A 108 5.66 -4.91 -11.81
CA LEU A 108 4.28 -5.27 -11.51
C LEU A 108 4.21 -6.55 -10.64
N LEU A 109 5.01 -7.55 -10.97
CA LEU A 109 5.07 -8.80 -10.22
C LEU A 109 5.58 -8.58 -8.79
N ILE A 110 6.68 -7.85 -8.62
CA ILE A 110 7.25 -7.52 -7.30
C ILE A 110 6.25 -6.71 -6.47
N GLN A 111 5.65 -5.67 -7.07
CA GLN A 111 4.69 -4.81 -6.38
C GLN A 111 3.44 -5.57 -5.90
N SER A 112 2.99 -6.55 -6.68
CA SER A 112 1.83 -7.38 -6.31
C SER A 112 2.10 -8.34 -5.14
N ALA A 113 3.37 -8.71 -4.93
CA ALA A 113 3.79 -9.57 -3.82
C ALA A 113 4.01 -8.83 -2.51
N MET A 114 3.93 -7.49 -2.51
CA MET A 114 4.13 -6.69 -1.31
C MET A 114 3.04 -6.96 -0.25
N PRO A 115 3.42 -6.93 1.06
CA PRO A 115 2.47 -7.09 2.16
C PRO A 115 1.43 -5.98 2.20
N SER A 116 0.44 -6.13 3.06
CA SER A 116 -0.63 -5.14 3.24
C SER A 116 -0.05 -3.79 3.67
N ALA A 117 -0.48 -2.72 3.00
CA ALA A 117 0.01 -1.37 3.27
C ALA A 117 -0.43 -0.86 4.65
N ILE A 118 0.49 -0.21 5.36
CA ILE A 118 0.23 0.43 6.66
C ILE A 118 -0.87 1.50 6.54
N LEU A 119 -1.02 2.09 5.36
CA LEU A 119 -2.06 3.06 5.05
C LEU A 119 -3.49 2.51 5.27
N ASN A 120 -3.69 1.20 5.09
CA ASN A 120 -4.97 0.54 5.37
C ASN A 120 -5.32 0.62 6.87
N TYR A 121 -4.32 0.52 7.76
CA TYR A 121 -4.52 0.72 9.18
C TYR A 121 -4.92 2.16 9.50
N LEU A 122 -4.25 3.13 8.89
CA LEU A 122 -4.54 4.55 9.11
C LEU A 122 -5.99 4.87 8.70
N VAL A 123 -6.40 4.48 7.49
CA VAL A 123 -7.78 4.69 7.02
C VAL A 123 -8.79 3.90 7.87
N GLY A 124 -8.46 2.66 8.22
CA GLY A 124 -9.30 1.84 9.09
C GLY A 124 -9.52 2.48 10.47
N SER A 125 -8.47 3.03 11.08
CA SER A 125 -8.55 3.68 12.40
C SER A 125 -9.41 4.93 12.40
N MET A 126 -9.55 5.62 11.26
CA MET A 126 -10.37 6.83 11.12
C MET A 126 -11.87 6.52 10.90
N TYR A 127 -12.19 5.42 10.22
CA TYR A 127 -13.55 5.19 9.71
C TYR A 127 -14.17 3.85 10.11
N SER A 128 -13.41 2.92 10.69
CA SER A 128 -13.89 1.57 10.97
C SER A 128 -14.00 1.28 12.48
N PRO A 129 -14.90 0.37 12.89
CA PRO A 129 -14.99 -0.09 14.28
C PRO A 129 -13.68 -0.74 14.74
N LYS A 130 -13.36 -0.63 16.04
CA LYS A 130 -12.11 -1.14 16.65
C LYS A 130 -11.80 -2.60 16.29
N LYS A 131 -12.80 -3.47 16.25
CA LYS A 131 -12.62 -4.90 15.88
C LYS A 131 -12.07 -5.09 14.47
N ILE A 132 -12.46 -4.23 13.51
CA ILE A 132 -11.95 -4.26 12.12
C ILE A 132 -10.53 -3.70 12.10
N VAL A 133 -10.27 -2.62 12.83
CA VAL A 133 -8.94 -2.02 12.94
C VAL A 133 -7.92 -3.02 13.50
N ASP A 134 -8.30 -3.75 14.56
CA ASP A 134 -7.47 -4.82 15.15
C ASP A 134 -7.16 -5.93 14.13
N SER A 135 -8.14 -6.32 13.32
CA SER A 135 -7.95 -7.32 12.26
C SER A 135 -7.03 -6.81 11.15
N ILE A 136 -7.17 -5.54 10.71
CA ILE A 136 -6.30 -4.93 9.70
C ILE A 136 -4.87 -4.92 10.18
N ALA A 137 -4.62 -4.47 11.41
CA ALA A 137 -3.27 -4.39 11.94
C ALA A 137 -2.64 -5.78 12.11
N SER A 138 -3.38 -6.77 12.61
CA SER A 138 -2.92 -8.16 12.70
C SER A 138 -2.57 -8.71 11.30
N THR A 139 -3.35 -8.37 10.28
CA THR A 139 -3.10 -8.79 8.89
C THR A 139 -1.83 -8.13 8.33
N ILE A 140 -1.58 -6.85 8.64
CA ILE A 140 -0.35 -6.16 8.22
C ILE A 140 0.87 -6.87 8.79
N VAL A 141 0.86 -7.17 10.09
CA VAL A 141 1.99 -7.85 10.74
C VAL A 141 2.24 -9.23 10.17
N VAL A 142 1.19 -10.05 10.07
CA VAL A 142 1.31 -11.42 9.55
C VAL A 142 1.76 -11.41 8.09
N SER A 143 1.20 -10.54 7.24
CA SER A 143 1.62 -10.44 5.84
C SER A 143 3.06 -9.93 5.71
N THR A 144 3.50 -9.01 6.56
CA THR A 144 4.89 -8.54 6.57
C THR A 144 5.85 -9.66 6.97
N LEU A 145 5.53 -10.44 8.01
CA LEU A 145 6.35 -11.60 8.37
C LEU A 145 6.43 -12.65 7.25
N MET A 146 5.31 -12.93 6.58
CA MET A 146 5.29 -13.83 5.44
C MET A 146 6.09 -13.29 4.24
N SER A 147 6.12 -11.98 4.07
CA SER A 147 6.82 -11.33 2.96
C SER A 147 8.33 -11.50 3.00
N PHE A 148 8.93 -11.73 4.17
CA PHE A 148 10.36 -12.05 4.28
C PHE A 148 10.77 -13.31 3.48
N ILE A 149 9.84 -14.25 3.32
CA ILE A 149 10.08 -15.47 2.53
C ILE A 149 9.62 -15.25 1.09
N THR A 150 8.46 -14.65 0.90
CA THR A 150 7.82 -14.59 -0.43
C THR A 150 8.43 -13.54 -1.35
N ILE A 151 8.85 -12.37 -0.82
CA ILE A 151 9.47 -11.33 -1.66
C ILE A 151 10.76 -11.80 -2.31
N PRO A 152 11.74 -12.41 -1.61
CA PRO A 152 12.95 -12.92 -2.26
C PRO A 152 12.66 -13.94 -3.37
N ILE A 153 11.67 -14.81 -3.17
CA ILE A 153 11.26 -15.79 -4.19
C ILE A 153 10.71 -15.08 -5.42
N VAL A 154 9.78 -14.13 -5.22
CA VAL A 154 9.16 -13.39 -6.31
C VAL A 154 10.17 -12.51 -7.05
N VAL A 155 11.09 -11.87 -6.33
CA VAL A 155 12.18 -11.08 -6.94
C VAL A 155 13.09 -11.97 -7.77
N PHE A 156 13.46 -13.16 -7.28
CA PHE A 156 14.24 -14.12 -8.05
C PHE A 156 13.55 -14.49 -9.37
N PHE A 157 12.25 -14.79 -9.34
CA PHE A 157 11.47 -15.07 -10.54
C PHE A 157 11.37 -13.85 -11.46
N ALA A 158 11.13 -12.67 -10.91
CA ALA A 158 11.02 -11.44 -11.68
C ALA A 158 12.32 -11.13 -12.44
N LEU A 159 13.46 -11.24 -11.76
CA LEU A 159 14.77 -11.01 -12.38
C LEU A 159 15.15 -12.10 -13.41
N LYS A 160 14.71 -13.35 -13.20
CA LYS A 160 15.02 -14.45 -14.11
C LYS A 160 14.23 -14.37 -15.42
N TYR A 161 12.96 -13.93 -15.38
CA TYR A 161 12.05 -14.00 -16.53
C TYR A 161 11.79 -12.67 -17.21
N PHE A 162 12.05 -11.55 -16.53
CA PHE A 162 11.71 -10.21 -17.01
C PHE A 162 12.89 -9.22 -17.03
N ASN A 163 14.12 -9.72 -16.89
CA ASN A 163 15.33 -8.89 -17.01
C ASN A 163 15.76 -8.74 -18.48
#